data_63ec0315b54b4950406fae0e0fe33479
#
_entry.id   63ec0315b54b4950406fae0e0fe33479
#
_cell.length_a   1.000
_cell.length_b   1.000
_cell.length_c   1.000
_cell.angle_alpha   90.00
_cell.angle_beta   90.00
_cell.angle_gamma   90.00
#
_symmetry.space_group_name_H-M   'P 1'
#
loop_
_entity.id
_entity.type
_entity.pdbx_description
1 polymer ?
#
loop_
_entity_poly.entity_id
_entity_poly.type
_entity_poly.pdbx_seq_one_letter_code
_entity_poly.pdbx_strand_id
1 'polypeptide(L)'
;FAAALKDAVARGVEVRIVVDSRGSRVAGKSAAMYGDLAAAGVEVAVNDLFPPSRTGLWPDRERDVLSGQTGHHEHRKLLVVDGRLAYTGGAGIEDHFADGRFHDVMVRVTGAVVREFQMVFLTTFRAHGGPLDGDEAALAAYFPEPEAPGGLPAVVVGTRHTRDVSALQAIRALIDGAERRIAVTNPYFTEDELVDRLIAAAQRGVEVKVVVSQESNSALHTAALRHDYGRMLEAGIEIWEYPDAVVHGKIVVADDAVLFGTVNLDAWALYRAYEVAAIVDDREVADQFVRRVIDRDVALSRRAEAPTDVWTRLKDRFADALAYFL
;
A
#
# COMPACT_ATOMS: atom_id res chain seq x y z
N PHE A 1 16.31 -13.60 -1.05
CA PHE A 1 16.26 -12.18 -1.46
C PHE A 1 17.67 -11.56 -1.45
N ALA A 2 18.35 -11.45 -0.30
CA ALA A 2 19.68 -10.82 -0.19
C ALA A 2 20.73 -11.46 -1.12
N ALA A 3 20.73 -12.79 -1.27
CA ALA A 3 21.62 -13.49 -2.21
C ALA A 3 21.38 -13.02 -3.65
N ALA A 4 20.12 -12.93 -4.09
CA ALA A 4 19.79 -12.49 -5.45
C ALA A 4 20.24 -11.05 -5.74
N LEU A 5 20.18 -10.14 -4.76
CA LEU A 5 20.70 -8.79 -4.91
C LEU A 5 22.23 -8.77 -5.03
N LYS A 6 22.94 -9.54 -4.20
CA LYS A 6 24.42 -9.69 -4.29
C LYS A 6 24.84 -10.29 -5.62
N ASP A 7 24.13 -11.30 -6.09
CA ASP A 7 24.39 -11.91 -7.39
C ASP A 7 24.16 -10.91 -8.55
N ALA A 8 23.16 -10.03 -8.43
CA ALA A 8 22.92 -8.95 -9.40
C ALA A 8 24.10 -7.96 -9.43
N VAL A 9 24.57 -7.50 -8.27
CA VAL A 9 25.76 -6.62 -8.18
C VAL A 9 27.00 -7.31 -8.77
N ALA A 10 27.22 -8.61 -8.47
CA ALA A 10 28.34 -9.36 -9.02
C ALA A 10 28.31 -9.47 -10.57
N ARG A 11 27.14 -9.33 -11.18
CA ARG A 11 26.97 -9.25 -12.65
C ARG A 11 27.10 -7.83 -13.20
N GLY A 12 27.39 -6.83 -12.36
CA GLY A 12 27.53 -5.43 -12.77
C GLY A 12 26.22 -4.65 -12.78
N VAL A 13 25.15 -5.16 -12.17
CA VAL A 13 23.88 -4.43 -12.02
C VAL A 13 23.99 -3.42 -10.87
N GLU A 14 23.58 -2.20 -11.10
CA GLU A 14 23.41 -1.21 -10.03
C GLU A 14 22.17 -1.56 -9.22
N VAL A 15 22.34 -1.81 -7.93
CA VAL A 15 21.26 -2.19 -7.02
C VAL A 15 21.11 -1.15 -5.93
N ARG A 16 19.93 -0.55 -5.86
CA ARG A 16 19.54 0.44 -4.86
C ARG A 16 18.34 -0.03 -4.07
N ILE A 17 18.35 0.16 -2.76
CA ILE A 17 17.22 -0.16 -1.90
C ILE A 17 16.91 1.00 -0.95
N VAL A 18 15.63 1.23 -0.73
CA VAL A 18 15.13 2.07 0.35
C VAL A 18 14.45 1.16 1.37
N VAL A 19 14.79 1.33 2.63
CA VAL A 19 14.24 0.52 3.70
C VAL A 19 13.72 1.38 4.85
N ASP A 20 12.60 0.96 5.43
CA ASP A 20 12.07 1.56 6.65
C ASP A 20 12.86 1.07 7.87
N SER A 21 13.34 1.96 8.72
CA SER A 21 14.20 1.59 9.85
C SER A 21 13.51 0.67 10.86
N ARG A 22 12.21 0.87 11.09
CA ARG A 22 11.42 0.08 12.04
C ARG A 22 10.84 -1.17 11.38
N GLY A 23 10.15 -1.03 10.26
CA GLY A 23 9.53 -2.15 9.54
C GLY A 23 10.57 -3.18 9.11
N SER A 24 11.69 -2.71 8.54
CA SER A 24 12.79 -3.58 8.08
C SER A 24 13.78 -3.97 9.19
N ARG A 25 13.58 -3.48 10.42
CA ARG A 25 14.42 -3.81 11.60
C ARG A 25 15.92 -3.60 11.38
N VAL A 26 16.28 -2.50 10.69
CA VAL A 26 17.65 -2.20 10.24
C VAL A 26 18.67 -2.17 11.38
N ALA A 27 18.30 -1.63 12.55
CA ALA A 27 19.14 -1.61 13.74
C ALA A 27 19.02 -2.87 14.63
N GLY A 28 18.32 -3.89 14.18
CA GLY A 28 18.01 -5.09 14.94
C GLY A 28 18.39 -6.39 14.22
N LYS A 29 17.41 -7.29 14.09
CA LYS A 29 17.61 -8.63 13.51
C LYS A 29 18.14 -8.62 12.06
N SER A 30 17.88 -7.56 11.30
CA SER A 30 18.29 -7.43 9.90
C SER A 30 19.57 -6.63 9.72
N ALA A 31 20.19 -6.11 10.78
CA ALA A 31 21.38 -5.25 10.69
C ALA A 31 22.53 -5.91 9.92
N ALA A 32 22.84 -7.17 10.25
CA ALA A 32 23.91 -7.93 9.58
C ALA A 32 23.61 -8.09 8.07
N MET A 33 22.38 -8.41 7.71
CA MET A 33 21.98 -8.58 6.31
C MET A 33 22.16 -7.28 5.51
N TYR A 34 21.76 -6.12 6.05
CA TYR A 34 21.94 -4.84 5.36
C TYR A 34 23.41 -4.42 5.30
N GLY A 35 24.19 -4.73 6.34
CA GLY A 35 25.64 -4.54 6.30
C GLY A 35 26.31 -5.38 5.22
N ASP A 36 25.92 -6.65 5.10
CA ASP A 36 26.41 -7.56 4.04
C ASP A 36 26.01 -7.11 2.64
N LEU A 37 24.80 -6.57 2.48
CA LEU A 37 24.34 -6.00 1.20
C LEU A 37 25.16 -4.77 0.81
N ALA A 38 25.37 -3.85 1.74
CA ALA A 38 26.19 -2.67 1.52
C ALA A 38 27.66 -3.03 1.21
N ALA A 39 28.24 -3.99 1.94
CA ALA A 39 29.59 -4.49 1.67
C ALA A 39 29.73 -5.17 0.29
N ALA A 40 28.65 -5.73 -0.22
CA ALA A 40 28.60 -6.32 -1.57
C ALA A 40 28.37 -5.29 -2.69
N GLY A 41 28.17 -4.01 -2.36
CA GLY A 41 27.98 -2.92 -3.32
C GLY A 41 26.52 -2.54 -3.58
N VAL A 42 25.57 -3.01 -2.75
CA VAL A 42 24.19 -2.53 -2.80
C VAL A 42 24.12 -1.15 -2.12
N GLU A 43 23.56 -0.17 -2.80
CA GLU A 43 23.32 1.16 -2.21
C GLU A 43 22.07 1.14 -1.33
N VAL A 44 22.23 1.31 -0.02
CA VAL A 44 21.14 1.24 0.97
C VAL A 44 20.84 2.63 1.51
N ALA A 45 19.63 3.12 1.24
CA ALA A 45 19.08 4.31 1.89
C ALA A 45 18.08 3.90 2.97
N VAL A 46 18.15 4.53 4.13
CA VAL A 46 17.30 4.19 5.27
C VAL A 46 16.35 5.35 5.58
N ASN A 47 15.05 5.07 5.52
CA ASN A 47 14.06 5.96 6.12
C ASN A 47 14.11 5.80 7.63
N ASP A 48 14.89 6.64 8.30
CA ASP A 48 14.96 6.63 9.75
C ASP A 48 13.84 7.47 10.33
N LEU A 49 12.89 6.78 10.97
CA LEU A 49 11.76 7.42 11.67
C LEU A 49 12.24 8.39 12.77
N PHE A 50 13.38 8.09 13.36
CA PHE A 50 13.97 8.87 14.43
C PHE A 50 15.47 9.08 14.15
N PRO A 51 15.82 9.93 13.15
CA PRO A 51 17.21 10.21 12.87
C PRO A 51 17.89 10.71 14.15
N PRO A 52 19.15 10.35 14.40
CA PRO A 52 19.87 10.85 15.53
C PRO A 52 19.87 12.38 15.48
N SER A 53 19.48 13.03 16.57
CA SER A 53 19.51 14.49 16.63
C SER A 53 20.90 15.00 16.33
N ARG A 54 21.04 16.05 15.53
CA ARG A 54 22.33 16.67 15.24
C ARG A 54 23.07 17.14 16.47
N THR A 55 22.36 17.37 17.58
CA THR A 55 22.89 17.83 18.85
C THR A 55 23.01 16.72 19.89
N GLY A 56 22.49 15.52 19.60
CA GLY A 56 22.48 14.38 20.54
C GLY A 56 21.54 14.56 21.75
N LEU A 57 20.76 15.63 21.82
CA LEU A 57 19.87 15.95 22.92
C LEU A 57 18.42 15.56 22.60
N TRP A 58 17.76 14.95 23.59
CA TRP A 58 16.37 14.45 23.53
C TRP A 58 15.32 15.47 23.04
N PRO A 59 15.41 16.77 23.32
CA PRO A 59 14.43 17.77 22.91
C PRO A 59 14.23 17.91 21.40
N ASP A 60 15.23 17.57 20.57
CA ASP A 60 15.11 17.69 19.11
C ASP A 60 14.20 16.61 18.52
N ARG A 61 14.20 15.40 19.12
CA ARG A 61 13.33 14.29 18.69
C ARG A 61 11.84 14.59 18.93
N GLU A 62 11.49 15.10 20.12
CA GLU A 62 10.10 15.44 20.43
C GLU A 62 9.59 16.57 19.52
N ARG A 63 10.42 17.58 19.27
CA ARG A 63 10.04 18.70 18.41
C ARG A 63 9.85 18.26 16.97
N ASP A 64 10.69 17.38 16.45
CA ASP A 64 10.62 16.87 15.08
C ASP A 64 9.42 15.94 14.89
N VAL A 65 9.10 15.10 15.86
CA VAL A 65 7.89 14.27 15.88
C VAL A 65 6.63 15.14 15.94
N LEU A 66 6.58 16.13 16.84
CA LEU A 66 5.46 17.04 17.00
C LEU A 66 5.28 17.98 15.80
N SER A 67 6.36 18.32 15.11
CA SER A 67 6.30 19.13 13.88
C SER A 67 5.86 18.33 12.65
N GLY A 68 5.72 17.00 12.78
CA GLY A 68 5.35 16.12 11.68
C GLY A 68 6.45 15.93 10.64
N GLN A 69 7.70 16.25 10.95
CA GLN A 69 8.83 16.10 10.02
C GLN A 69 9.52 14.74 10.09
N THR A 70 9.26 13.98 11.15
CA THR A 70 9.80 12.63 11.38
C THR A 70 8.69 11.67 11.78
N GLY A 71 8.93 10.39 11.70
CA GLY A 71 7.97 9.37 12.14
C GLY A 71 7.08 8.81 11.04
N HIS A 72 7.39 9.07 9.76
CA HIS A 72 6.61 8.55 8.64
C HIS A 72 7.24 7.29 8.07
N HIS A 73 6.48 6.19 8.10
CA HIS A 73 6.93 4.91 7.57
C HIS A 73 7.04 4.92 6.05
N GLU A 74 8.12 4.36 5.53
CA GLU A 74 8.23 3.99 4.13
C GLU A 74 7.51 2.64 3.93
N HIS A 75 6.24 2.71 3.54
CA HIS A 75 5.41 1.52 3.41
C HIS A 75 5.23 1.04 1.97
N ARG A 76 5.89 1.68 1.01
CA ARG A 76 5.84 1.27 -0.39
C ARG A 76 6.51 -0.09 -0.60
N LYS A 77 5.87 -0.96 -1.36
CA LYS A 77 6.41 -2.20 -1.87
C LYS A 77 6.54 -2.02 -3.36
N LEU A 78 7.70 -1.55 -3.78
CA LEU A 78 7.99 -1.16 -5.14
C LEU A 78 9.34 -1.72 -5.59
N LEU A 79 9.36 -2.46 -6.68
CA LEU A 79 10.56 -2.88 -7.39
C LEU A 79 10.51 -2.30 -8.80
N VAL A 80 11.54 -1.58 -9.20
CA VAL A 80 11.70 -1.12 -10.59
C VAL A 80 12.97 -1.75 -11.17
N VAL A 81 12.88 -2.26 -12.36
CA VAL A 81 14.00 -2.88 -13.09
C VAL A 81 14.22 -2.11 -14.39
N ASP A 82 15.42 -1.57 -14.54
CA ASP A 82 15.92 -0.88 -15.72
C ASP A 82 15.02 0.29 -16.22
N GLY A 83 14.14 0.84 -15.37
CA GLY A 83 13.16 1.84 -15.77
C GLY A 83 12.11 1.35 -16.79
N ARG A 84 12.00 0.03 -17.01
CA ARG A 84 11.11 -0.61 -18.01
C ARG A 84 10.06 -1.51 -17.43
N LEU A 85 10.30 -2.00 -16.21
CA LEU A 85 9.44 -2.94 -15.52
C LEU A 85 9.30 -2.51 -14.07
N ALA A 86 8.06 -2.52 -13.56
CA ALA A 86 7.79 -2.31 -12.14
C ALA A 86 6.94 -3.45 -11.57
N TYR A 87 7.12 -3.70 -10.28
CA TYR A 87 6.21 -4.53 -9.46
C TYR A 87 5.78 -3.70 -8.27
N THR A 88 4.48 -3.69 -7.99
CA THR A 88 3.92 -3.09 -6.79
C THR A 88 2.71 -3.87 -6.30
N GLY A 89 2.37 -3.72 -5.04
CA GLY A 89 1.27 -4.44 -4.40
C GLY A 89 1.44 -4.48 -2.89
N GLY A 90 0.77 -5.40 -2.21
CA GLY A 90 0.78 -5.45 -0.75
C GLY A 90 1.94 -6.23 -0.14
N ALA A 91 2.56 -7.18 -0.88
CA ALA A 91 3.55 -8.08 -0.31
C ALA A 91 4.88 -7.40 0.01
N GLY A 92 5.29 -7.52 1.26
CA GLY A 92 6.65 -7.20 1.70
C GLY A 92 7.63 -8.34 1.45
N ILE A 93 8.91 -8.09 1.75
CA ILE A 93 9.96 -9.12 1.65
C ILE A 93 10.17 -9.72 3.04
N GLU A 94 9.22 -10.56 3.43
CA GLU A 94 9.19 -11.28 4.70
C GLU A 94 8.63 -12.69 4.50
N ASP A 95 9.04 -13.63 5.36
CA ASP A 95 8.69 -15.06 5.20
C ASP A 95 7.19 -15.32 5.24
N HIS A 96 6.42 -14.54 6.01
CA HIS A 96 4.98 -14.71 6.12
C HIS A 96 4.18 -14.39 4.85
N PHE A 97 4.79 -13.69 3.88
CA PHE A 97 4.19 -13.54 2.54
C PHE A 97 4.45 -14.76 1.65
N ALA A 98 5.41 -15.62 2.01
CA ALA A 98 5.75 -16.81 1.25
C ALA A 98 5.17 -18.11 1.83
N ASP A 99 4.73 -18.12 3.08
CA ASP A 99 4.29 -19.33 3.80
C ASP A 99 2.75 -19.50 3.85
N GLY A 100 2.00 -18.65 3.16
CA GLY A 100 0.54 -18.72 3.06
C GLY A 100 -0.23 -18.03 4.19
N ARG A 101 0.43 -17.45 5.19
CA ARG A 101 -0.25 -16.67 6.25
C ARG A 101 -0.89 -15.38 5.73
N PHE A 102 -0.37 -14.86 4.63
CA PHE A 102 -0.89 -13.68 3.95
C PHE A 102 -1.32 -14.04 2.53
N HIS A 103 -2.52 -13.62 2.17
CA HIS A 103 -3.04 -13.68 0.81
C HIS A 103 -2.92 -12.29 0.19
N ASP A 104 -1.99 -12.14 -0.75
CA ASP A 104 -1.60 -10.85 -1.29
C ASP A 104 -1.57 -10.83 -2.82
N VAL A 105 -1.54 -9.63 -3.38
CA VAL A 105 -1.49 -9.39 -4.82
C VAL A 105 -0.32 -8.48 -5.15
N MET A 106 0.54 -8.95 -6.05
CA MET A 106 1.59 -8.15 -6.68
C MET A 106 1.30 -8.01 -8.17
N VAL A 107 1.38 -6.80 -8.67
CA VAL A 107 1.09 -6.47 -10.08
C VAL A 107 2.38 -6.14 -10.81
N ARG A 108 2.59 -6.80 -11.94
CA ARG A 108 3.66 -6.50 -12.88
C ARG A 108 3.19 -5.43 -13.85
N VAL A 109 3.92 -4.33 -13.94
CA VAL A 109 3.61 -3.16 -14.75
C VAL A 109 4.72 -2.92 -15.78
N THR A 110 4.34 -2.63 -17.01
CA THR A 110 5.25 -2.25 -18.11
C THR A 110 4.69 -1.03 -18.85
N GLY A 111 5.49 -0.45 -19.73
CA GLY A 111 5.08 0.71 -20.53
C GLY A 111 5.45 2.05 -19.87
N ALA A 112 4.91 3.12 -20.42
CA ALA A 112 5.31 4.49 -20.06
C ALA A 112 5.11 4.83 -18.57
N VAL A 113 4.10 4.27 -17.92
CA VAL A 113 3.79 4.50 -16.49
C VAL A 113 4.92 4.05 -15.55
N VAL A 114 5.82 3.15 -15.99
CA VAL A 114 6.98 2.74 -15.20
C VAL A 114 7.90 3.92 -14.89
N ARG A 115 7.93 4.95 -15.73
CA ARG A 115 8.70 6.19 -15.50
C ARG A 115 8.22 6.92 -14.23
N GLU A 116 6.92 6.88 -13.94
CA GLU A 116 6.37 7.48 -12.71
C GLU A 116 6.81 6.70 -11.47
N PHE A 117 6.75 5.37 -11.52
CA PHE A 117 7.28 4.52 -10.44
C PHE A 117 8.79 4.73 -10.22
N GLN A 118 9.56 4.83 -11.31
CA GLN A 118 10.99 5.14 -11.26
C GLN A 118 11.23 6.50 -10.59
N MET A 119 10.45 7.52 -10.93
CA MET A 119 10.54 8.84 -10.32
C MET A 119 10.24 8.78 -8.81
N VAL A 120 9.18 8.05 -8.41
CA VAL A 120 8.84 7.83 -7.00
C VAL A 120 10.01 7.19 -6.26
N PHE A 121 10.61 6.12 -6.82
CA PHE A 121 11.74 5.44 -6.21
C PHE A 121 12.95 6.37 -6.06
N LEU A 122 13.40 7.00 -7.14
CA LEU A 122 14.61 7.84 -7.13
C LEU A 122 14.46 9.06 -6.22
N THR A 123 13.28 9.70 -6.23
CA THR A 123 12.99 10.82 -5.33
C THR A 123 13.07 10.39 -3.87
N THR A 124 12.53 9.22 -3.55
CA THR A 124 12.56 8.66 -2.19
C THR A 124 13.98 8.27 -1.79
N PHE A 125 14.70 7.56 -2.66
CA PHE A 125 16.09 7.17 -2.44
C PHE A 125 16.97 8.36 -2.09
N ARG A 126 16.89 9.43 -2.90
CA ARG A 126 17.61 10.69 -2.66
C ARG A 126 17.16 11.38 -1.37
N ALA A 127 15.86 11.39 -1.07
CA ALA A 127 15.34 12.04 0.14
C ALA A 127 15.86 11.38 1.43
N HIS A 128 16.20 10.08 1.36
CA HIS A 128 16.78 9.32 2.48
C HIS A 128 18.31 9.18 2.40
N GLY A 129 18.97 10.09 1.68
CA GLY A 129 20.43 10.18 1.65
C GLY A 129 21.12 9.21 0.71
N GLY A 130 20.34 8.49 -0.13
CA GLY A 130 20.91 7.68 -1.19
C GLY A 130 21.65 8.53 -2.23
N PRO A 131 22.85 8.13 -2.67
CA PRO A 131 23.60 8.88 -3.64
C PRO A 131 22.92 8.83 -5.03
N LEU A 132 22.56 9.96 -5.54
CA LEU A 132 22.11 10.18 -6.92
C LEU A 132 22.93 11.32 -7.47
N ASP A 133 24.18 11.02 -7.75
CA ASP A 133 25.14 11.97 -8.31
C ASP A 133 25.10 11.89 -9.83
N GLY A 134 25.18 13.03 -10.47
CA GLY A 134 25.25 13.10 -11.90
C GLY A 134 24.61 14.36 -12.46
N ASP A 135 24.97 14.66 -13.68
CA ASP A 135 24.32 15.67 -14.48
C ASP A 135 22.97 15.17 -15.04
N GLU A 136 22.31 16.02 -15.79
CA GLU A 136 21.02 15.70 -16.41
C GLU A 136 21.09 14.46 -17.32
N ALA A 137 22.21 14.22 -18.00
CA ALA A 137 22.39 13.08 -18.87
C ALA A 137 22.51 11.77 -18.08
N ALA A 138 23.20 11.78 -16.94
CA ALA A 138 23.29 10.63 -16.04
C ALA A 138 21.90 10.28 -15.45
N LEU A 139 21.13 11.30 -15.06
CA LEU A 139 19.76 11.09 -14.57
C LEU A 139 18.82 10.59 -15.67
N ALA A 140 18.98 11.06 -16.90
CA ALA A 140 18.17 10.61 -18.04
C ALA A 140 18.32 9.10 -18.31
N ALA A 141 19.48 8.50 -17.99
CA ALA A 141 19.71 7.06 -18.16
C ALA A 141 18.76 6.18 -17.33
N TYR A 142 18.21 6.71 -16.23
CA TYR A 142 17.20 5.99 -15.43
C TYR A 142 15.81 5.98 -16.08
N PHE A 143 15.58 6.73 -17.15
CA PHE A 143 14.31 6.89 -17.82
C PHE A 143 14.38 6.52 -19.30
N PRO A 144 14.66 5.26 -19.62
CA PRO A 144 14.74 4.82 -21.01
C PRO A 144 13.40 5.00 -21.73
N GLU A 145 13.45 5.09 -23.05
CA GLU A 145 12.23 5.10 -23.84
C GLU A 145 11.49 3.76 -23.68
N PRO A 146 10.16 3.78 -23.52
CA PRO A 146 9.36 2.56 -23.44
C PRO A 146 9.53 1.72 -24.71
N GLU A 147 9.63 0.41 -24.56
CA GLU A 147 9.77 -0.52 -25.72
C GLU A 147 8.53 -0.52 -26.61
N ALA A 148 7.37 -0.25 -26.03
CA ALA A 148 6.13 -0.01 -26.77
C ALA A 148 5.37 1.12 -26.10
N PRO A 149 4.70 2.00 -26.84
CA PRO A 149 3.75 2.94 -26.25
C PRO A 149 2.69 2.12 -25.52
N GLY A 150 2.48 2.39 -24.23
CA GLY A 150 1.40 1.78 -23.46
C GLY A 150 0.06 2.18 -24.10
N GLY A 151 -0.83 1.20 -24.33
CA GLY A 151 -2.14 1.44 -24.92
C GLY A 151 -3.22 1.82 -23.92
N LEU A 152 -2.93 1.72 -22.60
CA LEU A 152 -3.93 1.93 -21.55
C LEU A 152 -3.64 3.21 -20.76
N PRO A 153 -4.67 4.03 -20.50
CA PRO A 153 -4.56 5.15 -19.57
C PRO A 153 -4.17 4.66 -18.17
N ALA A 154 -3.06 5.16 -17.66
CA ALA A 154 -2.59 4.84 -16.33
C ALA A 154 -1.95 6.05 -15.66
N VAL A 155 -2.10 6.18 -14.33
CA VAL A 155 -1.49 7.23 -13.52
C VAL A 155 -1.03 6.64 -12.19
N VAL A 156 0.11 7.13 -11.70
CA VAL A 156 0.60 6.80 -10.36
C VAL A 156 0.16 7.88 -9.37
N VAL A 157 -0.36 7.45 -8.24
CA VAL A 157 -0.78 8.29 -7.13
C VAL A 157 -0.11 7.80 -5.84
N GLY A 158 -0.07 8.63 -4.82
CA GLY A 158 0.59 8.25 -3.59
C GLY A 158 0.07 8.97 -2.35
N THR A 159 0.65 8.61 -1.23
CA THR A 159 0.59 9.37 0.02
C THR A 159 2.00 9.77 0.42
N ARG A 160 2.17 11.01 0.82
CA ARG A 160 3.41 11.54 1.37
C ARG A 160 3.09 12.56 2.43
N HIS A 161 2.78 12.10 3.62
CA HIS A 161 2.51 12.89 4.81
C HIS A 161 2.09 14.35 4.53
N THR A 162 0.82 14.67 4.58
CA THR A 162 0.23 16.00 4.36
C THR A 162 0.65 16.77 3.09
N ARG A 163 1.69 16.32 2.38
CA ARG A 163 2.21 16.95 1.14
C ARG A 163 1.62 16.35 -0.13
N ASP A 164 1.27 15.07 -0.07
CA ASP A 164 0.64 14.35 -1.17
C ASP A 164 -0.45 13.44 -0.60
N VAL A 165 -1.67 13.71 -0.97
CA VAL A 165 -2.86 12.92 -0.63
C VAL A 165 -3.58 12.47 -1.90
N SER A 166 -2.84 12.36 -3.01
CA SER A 166 -3.41 12.02 -4.32
C SER A 166 -4.03 10.63 -4.33
N ALA A 167 -3.50 9.68 -3.55
CA ALA A 167 -4.12 8.36 -3.39
C ALA A 167 -5.53 8.45 -2.77
N LEU A 168 -5.70 9.21 -1.69
CA LEU A 168 -7.01 9.43 -1.08
C LEU A 168 -7.97 10.14 -2.03
N GLN A 169 -7.50 11.19 -2.71
CA GLN A 169 -8.34 11.92 -3.67
C GLN A 169 -8.79 11.01 -4.82
N ALA A 170 -7.91 10.15 -5.30
CA ALA A 170 -8.22 9.18 -6.34
C ALA A 170 -9.23 8.13 -5.87
N ILE A 171 -9.08 7.58 -4.67
CA ILE A 171 -10.04 6.63 -4.09
C ILE A 171 -11.42 7.29 -3.93
N ARG A 172 -11.48 8.52 -3.44
CA ARG A 172 -12.72 9.31 -3.37
C ARG A 172 -13.38 9.46 -4.73
N ALA A 173 -12.61 9.87 -5.74
CA ALA A 173 -13.12 10.07 -7.09
C ALA A 173 -13.63 8.77 -7.71
N LEU A 174 -12.95 7.64 -7.50
CA LEU A 174 -13.39 6.32 -7.96
C LEU A 174 -14.72 5.91 -7.31
N ILE A 175 -14.86 6.07 -5.99
CA ILE A 175 -16.09 5.70 -5.27
C ILE A 175 -17.26 6.62 -5.65
N ASP A 176 -17.02 7.92 -5.69
CA ASP A 176 -18.06 8.91 -5.97
C ASP A 176 -18.54 8.83 -7.42
N GLY A 177 -17.65 8.54 -8.36
CA GLY A 177 -17.93 8.44 -9.79
C GLY A 177 -18.51 7.10 -10.24
N ALA A 178 -18.51 6.08 -9.39
CA ALA A 178 -19.00 4.76 -9.74
C ALA A 178 -20.53 4.77 -9.98
N GLU A 179 -20.97 4.14 -11.07
CA GLU A 179 -22.37 4.04 -11.49
C GLU A 179 -22.91 2.61 -11.47
N ARG A 180 -22.05 1.60 -11.56
CA ARG A 180 -22.45 0.18 -11.71
C ARG A 180 -21.96 -0.67 -10.56
N ARG A 181 -20.66 -0.68 -10.29
CA ARG A 181 -20.03 -1.57 -9.31
C ARG A 181 -18.83 -0.93 -8.63
N ILE A 182 -18.64 -1.31 -7.37
CA ILE A 182 -17.40 -1.11 -6.62
C ILE A 182 -17.01 -2.44 -6.00
N ALA A 183 -15.75 -2.86 -6.15
CA ALA A 183 -15.21 -4.02 -5.46
C ALA A 183 -13.90 -3.65 -4.76
N VAL A 184 -13.82 -3.92 -3.47
CA VAL A 184 -12.69 -3.56 -2.62
C VAL A 184 -12.11 -4.80 -1.97
N THR A 185 -10.79 -4.94 -1.97
CA THR A 185 -10.06 -5.81 -1.05
C THR A 185 -8.97 -5.02 -0.36
N ASN A 186 -8.95 -5.04 0.98
CA ASN A 186 -8.00 -4.27 1.78
C ASN A 186 -7.85 -4.89 3.18
N PRO A 187 -6.62 -5.00 3.73
CA PRO A 187 -6.41 -5.59 5.05
C PRO A 187 -6.92 -4.71 6.19
N TYR A 188 -6.80 -3.40 6.02
CA TYR A 188 -7.14 -2.40 7.03
C TYR A 188 -8.04 -1.34 6.39
N PHE A 189 -9.32 -1.45 6.70
CA PHE A 189 -10.34 -0.57 6.16
C PHE A 189 -11.12 0.05 7.33
N THR A 190 -10.61 1.17 7.84
CA THR A 190 -11.10 1.83 9.05
C THR A 190 -11.23 3.35 8.88
N GLU A 191 -11.15 3.86 7.65
CA GLU A 191 -11.39 5.28 7.38
C GLU A 191 -12.88 5.54 7.19
N ASP A 192 -13.51 6.13 8.20
CA ASP A 192 -14.95 6.40 8.26
C ASP A 192 -15.48 7.12 7.02
N GLU A 193 -14.75 8.11 6.53
CA GLU A 193 -15.16 8.86 5.34
C GLU A 193 -15.32 7.96 4.11
N LEU A 194 -14.42 6.99 3.93
CA LEU A 194 -14.50 6.06 2.80
C LEU A 194 -15.65 5.06 2.99
N VAL A 195 -15.91 4.63 4.22
CA VAL A 195 -17.09 3.81 4.53
C VAL A 195 -18.39 4.57 4.21
N ASP A 196 -18.49 5.84 4.62
CA ASP A 196 -19.66 6.68 4.32
C ASP A 196 -19.87 6.85 2.80
N ARG A 197 -18.79 7.00 2.03
CA ARG A 197 -18.86 7.09 0.56
C ARG A 197 -19.32 5.79 -0.09
N LEU A 198 -18.88 4.63 0.40
CA LEU A 198 -19.37 3.33 -0.09
C LEU A 198 -20.85 3.14 0.23
N ILE A 199 -21.29 3.54 1.43
CA ILE A 199 -22.71 3.53 1.80
C ILE A 199 -23.51 4.42 0.85
N ALA A 200 -23.04 5.64 0.60
CA ALA A 200 -23.69 6.56 -0.34
C ALA A 200 -23.72 5.98 -1.78
N ALA A 201 -22.66 5.30 -2.22
CA ALA A 201 -22.64 4.63 -3.52
C ALA A 201 -23.69 3.50 -3.59
N ALA A 202 -23.78 2.65 -2.58
CA ALA A 202 -24.79 1.59 -2.49
C ALA A 202 -26.22 2.17 -2.50
N GLN A 203 -26.46 3.27 -1.79
CA GLN A 203 -27.74 3.98 -1.80
C GLN A 203 -28.10 4.60 -3.15
N ARG A 204 -27.10 4.90 -4.00
CA ARG A 204 -27.33 5.28 -5.42
C ARG A 204 -27.66 4.09 -6.31
N GLY A 205 -27.59 2.87 -5.82
CA GLY A 205 -27.85 1.63 -6.57
C GLY A 205 -26.61 0.98 -7.16
N VAL A 206 -25.40 1.43 -6.76
CA VAL A 206 -24.13 0.79 -7.14
C VAL A 206 -23.98 -0.53 -6.40
N GLU A 207 -23.63 -1.60 -7.11
CA GLU A 207 -23.26 -2.87 -6.50
C GLU A 207 -21.92 -2.72 -5.75
N VAL A 208 -21.93 -2.83 -4.42
CA VAL A 208 -20.72 -2.68 -3.60
C VAL A 208 -20.36 -4.00 -2.92
N LYS A 209 -19.15 -4.48 -3.16
CA LYS A 209 -18.60 -5.71 -2.60
C LYS A 209 -17.27 -5.44 -1.91
N VAL A 210 -17.13 -5.91 -0.67
CA VAL A 210 -15.92 -5.73 0.14
C VAL A 210 -15.42 -7.09 0.60
N VAL A 211 -14.15 -7.41 0.34
CA VAL A 211 -13.48 -8.63 0.79
C VAL A 211 -12.43 -8.26 1.81
N VAL A 212 -12.51 -8.84 2.99
CA VAL A 212 -11.62 -8.59 4.13
C VAL A 212 -11.22 -9.90 4.80
N SER A 213 -10.26 -9.87 5.69
CA SER A 213 -9.91 -11.04 6.49
C SER A 213 -10.98 -11.32 7.54
N GLN A 214 -11.30 -12.59 7.76
CA GLN A 214 -12.08 -12.98 8.93
C GLN A 214 -11.34 -12.62 10.23
N GLU A 215 -10.04 -12.88 10.27
CA GLU A 215 -9.13 -12.47 11.34
C GLU A 215 -7.90 -11.82 10.70
N SER A 216 -7.63 -10.55 11.01
CA SER A 216 -6.41 -9.90 10.54
C SER A 216 -5.28 -10.09 11.56
N ASN A 217 -4.07 -9.74 11.16
CA ASN A 217 -2.91 -9.69 12.08
C ASN A 217 -3.01 -8.55 13.11
N SER A 218 -4.07 -7.74 13.05
CA SER A 218 -4.39 -6.67 14.00
C SER A 218 -5.83 -6.80 14.48
N ALA A 219 -6.02 -7.33 15.68
CA ALA A 219 -7.34 -7.48 16.29
C ALA A 219 -8.08 -6.13 16.44
N LEU A 220 -7.33 -5.03 16.57
CA LEU A 220 -7.90 -3.69 16.69
C LEU A 220 -8.52 -3.23 15.37
N HIS A 221 -7.82 -3.42 14.23
CA HIS A 221 -8.37 -3.10 12.91
C HIS A 221 -9.58 -3.99 12.56
N THR A 222 -9.52 -5.28 12.92
CA THR A 222 -10.67 -6.19 12.72
C THR A 222 -11.89 -5.71 13.50
N ALA A 223 -11.72 -5.32 14.76
CA ALA A 223 -12.82 -4.84 15.59
C ALA A 223 -13.36 -3.48 15.10
N ALA A 224 -12.48 -2.55 14.72
CA ALA A 224 -12.88 -1.26 14.17
C ALA A 224 -13.72 -1.42 12.90
N LEU A 225 -13.27 -2.23 11.94
CA LEU A 225 -14.03 -2.50 10.72
C LEU A 225 -15.38 -3.15 11.01
N ARG A 226 -15.46 -4.10 11.95
CA ARG A 226 -16.72 -4.75 12.34
C ARG A 226 -17.73 -3.78 12.98
N HIS A 227 -17.25 -2.67 13.55
CA HIS A 227 -18.13 -1.60 14.02
C HIS A 227 -19.07 -1.09 12.91
N ASP A 228 -18.55 -0.98 11.69
CA ASP A 228 -19.27 -0.46 10.54
C ASP A 228 -20.13 -1.50 9.79
N TYR A 229 -19.98 -2.79 10.09
CA TYR A 229 -20.71 -3.85 9.37
C TYR A 229 -22.21 -3.63 9.36
N GLY A 230 -22.80 -3.22 10.50
CA GLY A 230 -24.24 -2.99 10.60
C GLY A 230 -24.74 -2.00 9.56
N ARG A 231 -24.15 -0.81 9.52
CA ARG A 231 -24.57 0.27 8.62
C ARG A 231 -24.23 -0.02 7.15
N MET A 232 -23.12 -0.72 6.88
CA MET A 232 -22.75 -1.14 5.53
C MET A 232 -23.72 -2.19 4.97
N LEU A 233 -24.03 -3.22 5.76
CA LEU A 233 -24.98 -4.28 5.39
C LEU A 233 -26.39 -3.75 5.22
N GLU A 234 -26.84 -2.82 6.08
CA GLU A 234 -28.14 -2.13 5.96
C GLU A 234 -28.24 -1.31 4.65
N ALA A 235 -27.14 -0.77 4.18
CA ALA A 235 -27.06 -0.07 2.90
C ALA A 235 -27.02 -1.01 1.68
N GLY A 236 -26.95 -2.33 1.88
CA GLY A 236 -26.91 -3.33 0.82
C GLY A 236 -25.50 -3.70 0.34
N ILE A 237 -24.46 -3.26 1.03
CA ILE A 237 -23.06 -3.64 0.74
C ILE A 237 -22.86 -5.12 1.08
N GLU A 238 -22.24 -5.86 0.18
CA GLU A 238 -21.83 -7.23 0.44
C GLU A 238 -20.45 -7.26 1.09
N ILE A 239 -20.35 -7.81 2.29
CA ILE A 239 -19.08 -8.00 2.99
C ILE A 239 -18.75 -9.48 3.05
N TRP A 240 -17.54 -9.84 2.62
CA TRP A 240 -17.06 -11.21 2.54
C TRP A 240 -15.80 -11.40 3.39
N GLU A 241 -15.83 -12.31 4.33
CA GLU A 241 -14.73 -12.62 5.25
C GLU A 241 -13.95 -13.85 4.77
N TYR A 242 -12.71 -13.63 4.36
CA TYR A 242 -11.76 -14.68 3.95
C TYR A 242 -11.21 -15.41 5.19
N PRO A 243 -11.33 -16.76 5.29
CA PRO A 243 -11.13 -17.46 6.56
C PRO A 243 -9.66 -17.80 6.89
N ASP A 244 -8.86 -18.18 5.89
CA ASP A 244 -7.65 -18.99 6.15
C ASP A 244 -6.34 -18.17 6.16
N ALA A 245 -6.37 -16.92 5.73
CA ALA A 245 -5.20 -16.05 5.70
C ALA A 245 -5.57 -14.58 5.90
N VAL A 246 -4.58 -13.77 6.19
CA VAL A 246 -4.74 -12.31 6.17
C VAL A 246 -4.81 -11.86 4.72
N VAL A 247 -5.99 -11.41 4.28
CA VAL A 247 -6.15 -10.72 3.00
C VAL A 247 -5.34 -9.43 3.06
N HIS A 248 -4.37 -9.29 2.16
CA HIS A 248 -3.45 -8.17 2.20
C HIS A 248 -3.30 -7.44 0.86
N GLY A 249 -4.09 -7.79 -0.15
CA GLY A 249 -4.25 -7.02 -1.38
C GLY A 249 -4.84 -5.63 -1.09
N LYS A 250 -4.40 -4.61 -1.81
CA LYS A 250 -4.92 -3.24 -1.74
C LYS A 250 -5.42 -2.87 -3.12
N ILE A 251 -6.71 -3.15 -3.34
CA ILE A 251 -7.35 -3.04 -4.65
C ILE A 251 -8.71 -2.36 -4.47
N VAL A 252 -8.98 -1.38 -5.32
CA VAL A 252 -10.30 -0.75 -5.47
C VAL A 252 -10.65 -0.79 -6.96
N VAL A 253 -11.67 -1.56 -7.31
CA VAL A 253 -12.28 -1.54 -8.64
C VAL A 253 -13.52 -0.66 -8.58
N ALA A 254 -13.65 0.27 -9.49
CA ALA A 254 -14.84 1.09 -9.67
C ALA A 254 -15.18 1.16 -11.16
N ASP A 255 -16.28 0.55 -11.55
CA ASP A 255 -16.70 0.38 -12.94
C ASP A 255 -15.62 -0.23 -13.83
N ASP A 256 -15.02 0.58 -14.69
CA ASP A 256 -14.00 0.16 -15.66
C ASP A 256 -12.58 0.56 -15.21
N ALA A 257 -12.45 1.19 -14.03
CA ALA A 257 -11.16 1.58 -13.47
C ALA A 257 -10.75 0.68 -12.31
N VAL A 258 -9.44 0.48 -12.14
CA VAL A 258 -8.87 -0.22 -11.00
C VAL A 258 -7.69 0.54 -10.41
N LEU A 259 -7.71 0.72 -9.09
CA LEU A 259 -6.57 1.16 -8.30
C LEU A 259 -5.96 -0.05 -7.61
N PHE A 260 -4.65 -0.18 -7.70
CA PHE A 260 -3.87 -1.21 -7.00
C PHE A 260 -2.52 -0.66 -6.54
N GLY A 261 -2.01 -1.17 -5.43
CA GLY A 261 -0.73 -0.71 -4.89
C GLY A 261 -0.51 -1.07 -3.45
N THR A 262 0.00 -0.12 -2.67
CA THR A 262 0.40 -0.36 -1.27
C THR A 262 -0.54 0.29 -0.26
N VAL A 263 -1.51 1.09 -0.70
CA VAL A 263 -2.34 1.97 0.12
C VAL A 263 -3.40 1.19 0.90
N ASN A 264 -3.29 1.15 2.22
CA ASN A 264 -4.40 0.71 3.07
C ASN A 264 -5.49 1.79 3.14
N LEU A 265 -6.72 1.38 3.48
CA LEU A 265 -7.85 2.27 3.66
C LEU A 265 -8.02 2.66 5.14
N ASP A 266 -6.92 3.00 5.78
CA ASP A 266 -6.85 3.50 7.15
C ASP A 266 -6.22 4.90 7.19
N ALA A 267 -6.45 5.63 8.28
CA ALA A 267 -5.97 7.00 8.44
C ALA A 267 -4.44 7.10 8.37
N TRP A 268 -3.74 6.05 8.81
CA TRP A 268 -2.30 6.08 8.81
C TRP A 268 -1.72 6.01 7.39
N ALA A 269 -2.19 5.09 6.55
CA ALA A 269 -1.77 4.97 5.16
C ALA A 269 -2.19 6.18 4.31
N LEU A 270 -3.41 6.68 4.54
CA LEU A 270 -3.98 7.76 3.71
C LEU A 270 -3.40 9.14 4.01
N TYR A 271 -2.87 9.37 5.23
CA TYR A 271 -2.42 10.72 5.65
C TYR A 271 -0.97 10.78 6.12
N ARG A 272 -0.34 9.67 6.53
CA ARG A 272 0.92 9.70 7.27
C ARG A 272 2.05 8.88 6.65
N ALA A 273 1.78 7.70 6.11
CA ALA A 273 2.80 6.86 5.51
C ALA A 273 3.23 7.35 4.13
N TYR A 274 4.34 6.81 3.63
CA TYR A 274 4.67 6.88 2.21
C TYR A 274 4.04 5.68 1.52
N GLU A 275 3.13 5.93 0.59
CA GLU A 275 2.41 4.91 -0.17
C GLU A 275 2.49 5.19 -1.67
N VAL A 276 2.24 4.16 -2.47
CA VAL A 276 2.14 4.28 -3.93
C VAL A 276 1.04 3.36 -4.45
N ALA A 277 0.27 3.85 -5.41
CA ALA A 277 -0.68 3.06 -6.16
C ALA A 277 -0.69 3.50 -7.63
N ALA A 278 -1.18 2.62 -8.49
CA ALA A 278 -1.51 2.96 -9.86
C ALA A 278 -3.01 2.83 -10.08
N ILE A 279 -3.53 3.68 -10.95
CA ILE A 279 -4.89 3.57 -11.49
C ILE A 279 -4.77 3.25 -12.97
N VAL A 280 -5.52 2.27 -13.42
CA VAL A 280 -5.70 1.94 -14.82
C VAL A 280 -7.18 2.06 -15.14
N ASP A 281 -7.50 2.87 -16.14
CA ASP A 281 -8.87 3.03 -16.64
C ASP A 281 -9.02 2.20 -17.91
N ASP A 282 -9.37 0.93 -17.70
CA ASP A 282 -9.61 -0.05 -18.76
C ASP A 282 -10.50 -1.18 -18.25
N ARG A 283 -11.59 -1.42 -18.93
CA ARG A 283 -12.59 -2.40 -18.56
C ARG A 283 -12.06 -3.82 -18.47
N GLU A 284 -11.23 -4.25 -19.42
CA GLU A 284 -10.70 -5.62 -19.42
C GLU A 284 -9.74 -5.84 -18.25
N VAL A 285 -8.92 -4.82 -17.93
CA VAL A 285 -8.05 -4.86 -16.76
C VAL A 285 -8.87 -4.90 -15.49
N ALA A 286 -9.85 -4.02 -15.33
CA ALA A 286 -10.76 -4.02 -14.17
C ALA A 286 -11.48 -5.36 -14.01
N ASP A 287 -12.02 -5.92 -15.10
CA ASP A 287 -12.67 -7.23 -15.10
C ASP A 287 -11.70 -8.38 -14.76
N GLN A 288 -10.42 -8.29 -15.14
CA GLN A 288 -9.42 -9.28 -14.74
C GLN A 288 -9.17 -9.25 -13.21
N PHE A 289 -9.10 -8.06 -12.60
CA PHE A 289 -8.99 -7.95 -11.15
C PHE A 289 -10.22 -8.51 -10.45
N VAL A 290 -11.41 -8.21 -10.94
CA VAL A 290 -12.65 -8.79 -10.38
C VAL A 290 -12.61 -10.31 -10.47
N ARG A 291 -12.41 -10.89 -11.65
CA ARG A 291 -12.44 -12.36 -11.85
C ARG A 291 -11.31 -13.09 -11.10
N ARG A 292 -10.09 -12.56 -11.17
CA ARG A 292 -8.89 -13.28 -10.66
C ARG A 292 -8.62 -13.07 -9.19
N VAL A 293 -9.13 -12.00 -8.60
CA VAL A 293 -8.93 -11.67 -7.19
C VAL A 293 -10.27 -11.69 -6.47
N ILE A 294 -11.16 -10.73 -6.74
CA ILE A 294 -12.37 -10.52 -5.94
C ILE A 294 -13.29 -11.76 -5.96
N ASP A 295 -13.68 -12.25 -7.14
CA ASP A 295 -14.63 -13.38 -7.26
C ASP A 295 -14.02 -14.68 -6.75
N ARG A 296 -12.71 -14.86 -6.92
CA ARG A 296 -12.00 -16.02 -6.37
C ARG A 296 -12.01 -15.97 -4.84
N ASP A 297 -11.72 -14.81 -4.26
CA ASP A 297 -11.68 -14.64 -2.82
C ASP A 297 -13.08 -14.76 -2.22
N VAL A 298 -14.10 -14.19 -2.87
CA VAL A 298 -15.52 -14.37 -2.51
C VAL A 298 -15.92 -15.84 -2.48
N ALA A 299 -15.50 -16.63 -3.49
CA ALA A 299 -15.82 -18.05 -3.56
C ALA A 299 -15.23 -18.88 -2.39
N LEU A 300 -14.18 -18.38 -1.75
CA LEU A 300 -13.52 -18.99 -0.60
C LEU A 300 -13.97 -18.38 0.74
N SER A 301 -14.71 -17.28 0.69
CA SER A 301 -15.14 -16.49 1.85
C SER A 301 -16.53 -16.87 2.30
N ARG A 302 -16.88 -16.45 3.49
CA ARG A 302 -18.24 -16.44 4.01
C ARG A 302 -18.79 -15.02 4.05
N ARG A 303 -20.09 -14.90 3.86
CA ARG A 303 -20.77 -13.61 3.99
C ARG A 303 -20.75 -13.17 5.45
N ALA A 304 -20.36 -11.92 5.68
CA ALA A 304 -20.34 -11.37 7.02
C ALA A 304 -21.76 -11.08 7.54
N GLU A 305 -21.90 -11.13 8.85
CA GLU A 305 -23.11 -10.74 9.57
C GLU A 305 -22.78 -9.62 10.56
N ALA A 306 -23.74 -8.74 10.80
CA ALA A 306 -23.56 -7.69 11.79
C ALA A 306 -23.48 -8.31 13.21
N PRO A 307 -22.58 -7.81 14.09
CA PRO A 307 -22.53 -8.23 15.48
C PRO A 307 -23.87 -8.01 16.18
N THR A 308 -24.41 -9.06 16.80
CA THR A 308 -25.72 -9.03 17.46
C THR A 308 -25.65 -8.70 18.95
N ASP A 309 -24.56 -9.04 19.63
CA ASP A 309 -24.43 -8.85 21.07
C ASP A 309 -23.89 -7.46 21.43
N VAL A 310 -24.35 -6.94 22.56
CA VAL A 310 -24.05 -5.57 23.02
C VAL A 310 -22.58 -5.40 23.39
N TRP A 311 -21.94 -6.44 23.94
CA TRP A 311 -20.55 -6.34 24.38
C TRP A 311 -19.57 -6.30 23.21
N THR A 312 -19.83 -7.08 22.17
CA THR A 312 -19.06 -7.02 20.92
C THR A 312 -19.20 -5.64 20.29
N ARG A 313 -20.41 -5.09 20.17
CA ARG A 313 -20.64 -3.75 19.62
C ARG A 313 -19.92 -2.65 20.42
N LEU A 314 -19.89 -2.77 21.76
CA LEU A 314 -19.19 -1.79 22.60
C LEU A 314 -17.67 -1.88 22.43
N LYS A 315 -17.13 -3.12 22.33
CA LYS A 315 -15.72 -3.38 22.05
C LYS A 315 -15.30 -2.83 20.69
N ASP A 316 -16.11 -3.09 19.65
CA ASP A 316 -15.85 -2.67 18.28
C ASP A 316 -15.88 -1.12 18.17
N ARG A 317 -16.85 -0.46 18.83
CA ARG A 317 -16.90 0.99 18.92
C ARG A 317 -15.69 1.60 19.64
N PHE A 318 -15.19 0.96 20.68
CA PHE A 318 -13.99 1.42 21.37
C PHE A 318 -12.75 1.22 20.51
N ALA A 319 -12.68 0.11 19.77
CA ALA A 319 -11.60 -0.16 18.82
C ALA A 319 -11.57 0.84 17.68
N ASP A 320 -12.74 1.20 17.15
CA ASP A 320 -12.90 2.22 16.13
C ASP A 320 -12.36 3.58 16.59
N ALA A 321 -12.74 4.05 17.76
CA ALA A 321 -12.22 5.29 18.34
C ALA A 321 -10.68 5.30 18.50
N LEU A 322 -10.06 4.13 18.66
CA LEU A 322 -8.59 4.00 18.73
C LEU A 322 -7.93 3.83 17.37
N ALA A 323 -8.65 3.34 16.36
CA ALA A 323 -8.10 3.07 15.03
C ALA A 323 -7.57 4.33 14.33
N TYR A 324 -8.12 5.50 14.65
CA TYR A 324 -7.62 6.79 14.17
C TYR A 324 -6.15 7.06 14.56
N PHE A 325 -5.65 6.44 15.63
CA PHE A 325 -4.28 6.62 16.11
C PHE A 325 -3.32 5.55 15.58
N LEU A 326 -3.83 4.58 14.87
CA LEU A 326 -3.05 3.51 14.22
C LEU A 326 -2.74 3.88 12.77
#